data_7201af4fc5f7ff38b81619fefc6c6b9f
#
_entry.id   7201af4fc5f7ff38b81619fefc6c6b9f
#
_cell.length_a   1.000
_cell.length_b   1.000
_cell.length_c   1.000
_cell.angle_alpha   90.00
_cell.angle_beta   90.00
_cell.angle_gamma   90.00
#
_symmetry.space_group_name_H-M   'P 1'
#
loop_
_entity.id
_entity.type
_entity.pdbx_description
1 polymer ?
#
loop_
_entity_poly.entity_id
_entity_poly.type
_entity_poly.pdbx_seq_one_letter_code
_entity_poly.pdbx_strand_id
1 'polypeptide(L)'
;MNSPAIIDIGEVIERQKGGRFATLLIVAMGVMMLTEGYDLGAMAFAAPALGRAWHMGRGALGPVFGAFVFGTMVGAFVLGYLGDVIGRKRTIVIGSLVLSLFSFAAAGATRLDHLLILRFCAGIGIGGVVPNAITYMSEFAPRRWRATWITLMYTGYTIGTGLGGVVSAWLIPSFGWQVVFVIGGIAPLVTGLMLLVGAPESIRFLTLKGNRNAEIARIVRRLAPDIVLTPDTTFVIGNSREAAPHARQNAPLRLLFAGRLRMVTPVLWAVYIANSMALFFLNSWLPMLIESIGLPAQRAALVSAMFQVGGTLGGLALMRLVDTRGAVIITVLPLLGTPLVALLGIGLPEPMLIAVVFLIGFAVVGTQFGLNAVAPLVYPTALRAKGTGAAVGIQKIGAIAGPVIGGMLLAGHLPVRELFYLGAVPVAVVALLAFVLGRLHRRDDEAGDDANDRADESANHATTHAVIQAAAQTNTGKGAAHAA
;
A
#
# COMPACT_ATOMS: atom_id res chain seq x y z
N MET A 1 19.21 -23.30 42.10
CA MET A 1 19.35 -22.22 41.10
C MET A 1 18.28 -22.47 40.04
N ASN A 2 17.22 -21.67 39.99
CA ASN A 2 16.21 -21.81 38.96
C ASN A 2 16.85 -21.42 37.61
N SER A 3 16.76 -22.30 36.64
CA SER A 3 17.18 -21.98 35.27
C SER A 3 16.50 -20.69 34.79
N PRO A 4 17.20 -19.77 34.11
CA PRO A 4 16.59 -18.54 33.65
C PRO A 4 15.40 -18.85 32.75
N ALA A 5 14.24 -18.25 33.03
CA ALA A 5 13.05 -18.46 32.20
C ALA A 5 13.32 -17.86 30.79
N ILE A 6 13.23 -18.69 29.78
CA ILE A 6 13.34 -18.26 28.38
C ILE A 6 11.92 -18.04 27.85
N ILE A 7 11.64 -16.82 27.41
CA ILE A 7 10.33 -16.45 26.84
C ILE A 7 10.46 -16.14 25.35
N ASP A 8 9.70 -16.86 24.54
CA ASP A 8 9.57 -16.59 23.12
C ASP A 8 8.57 -15.45 22.87
N ILE A 9 9.08 -14.33 22.33
CA ILE A 9 8.27 -13.17 21.99
C ILE A 9 7.21 -13.49 20.92
N GLY A 10 7.51 -14.41 19.99
CA GLY A 10 6.54 -14.86 18.99
C GLY A 10 5.31 -15.47 19.64
N GLU A 11 5.47 -16.35 20.64
CA GLU A 11 4.36 -16.95 21.37
C GLU A 11 3.57 -15.90 22.18
N VAL A 12 4.25 -14.93 22.80
CA VAL A 12 3.58 -13.85 23.54
C VAL A 12 2.65 -13.06 22.62
N ILE A 13 3.10 -12.74 21.41
CA ILE A 13 2.31 -12.01 20.43
C ILE A 13 1.12 -12.87 19.95
N GLU A 14 1.33 -14.16 19.66
CA GLU A 14 0.26 -15.04 19.16
C GLU A 14 -0.84 -15.30 20.20
N ARG A 15 -0.50 -15.32 21.50
CA ARG A 15 -1.47 -15.48 22.60
C ARG A 15 -2.35 -14.27 22.83
N GLN A 16 -2.05 -13.11 22.21
CA GLN A 16 -2.85 -11.90 22.36
C GLN A 16 -4.31 -12.11 21.93
N LYS A 17 -5.23 -11.82 22.83
CA LYS A 17 -6.69 -11.88 22.57
C LYS A 17 -7.28 -10.54 22.08
N GLY A 18 -6.43 -9.54 21.80
CA GLY A 18 -6.86 -8.16 21.64
C GLY A 18 -7.19 -7.55 23.02
N GLY A 19 -6.85 -6.30 23.25
CA GLY A 19 -7.10 -5.63 24.54
C GLY A 19 -6.85 -4.15 24.36
N ARG A 20 -6.96 -3.40 25.47
CA ARG A 20 -6.76 -1.94 25.44
C ARG A 20 -5.45 -1.52 24.76
N PHE A 21 -4.38 -2.30 24.95
CA PHE A 21 -3.09 -2.01 24.31
C PHE A 21 -3.18 -2.12 22.78
N ALA A 22 -3.75 -3.22 22.27
CA ALA A 22 -3.93 -3.43 20.85
C ALA A 22 -4.80 -2.34 20.21
N THR A 23 -5.93 -2.02 20.84
CA THR A 23 -6.84 -0.95 20.37
C THR A 23 -6.15 0.41 20.36
N LEU A 24 -5.44 0.77 21.43
CA LEU A 24 -4.70 2.04 21.50
C LEU A 24 -3.62 2.12 20.44
N LEU A 25 -2.92 1.02 20.17
CA LEU A 25 -1.89 0.97 19.13
C LEU A 25 -2.48 1.15 17.72
N ILE A 26 -3.58 0.44 17.42
CA ILE A 26 -4.28 0.56 16.14
C ILE A 26 -4.80 1.99 15.95
N VAL A 27 -5.41 2.59 16.98
CA VAL A 27 -5.93 3.96 16.92
C VAL A 27 -4.77 4.95 16.75
N ALA A 28 -3.69 4.83 17.53
CA ALA A 28 -2.55 5.74 17.44
C ALA A 28 -1.90 5.69 16.04
N MET A 29 -1.69 4.49 15.48
CA MET A 29 -1.16 4.34 14.14
C MET A 29 -2.17 4.75 13.07
N GLY A 30 -3.47 4.53 13.29
CA GLY A 30 -4.54 5.00 12.40
C GLY A 30 -4.62 6.53 12.34
N VAL A 31 -4.51 7.21 13.49
CA VAL A 31 -4.43 8.69 13.54
C VAL A 31 -3.15 9.19 12.87
N MET A 32 -2.03 8.48 13.05
CA MET A 32 -0.79 8.79 12.34
C MET A 32 -0.98 8.68 10.81
N MET A 33 -1.56 7.59 10.33
CA MET A 33 -1.88 7.42 8.90
C MET A 33 -2.86 8.48 8.39
N LEU A 34 -3.80 8.92 9.22
CA LEU A 34 -4.74 9.99 8.87
C LEU A 34 -4.00 11.30 8.60
N THR A 35 -3.02 11.68 9.43
CA THR A 35 -2.22 12.89 9.22
C THR A 35 -1.37 12.82 7.94
N GLU A 36 -0.82 11.65 7.65
CA GLU A 36 -0.07 11.36 6.43
C GLU A 36 -0.95 11.46 5.18
N GLY A 37 -2.15 10.86 5.23
CA GLY A 37 -3.13 10.95 4.15
C GLY A 37 -3.61 12.39 3.93
N TYR A 38 -3.84 13.14 5.00
CA TYR A 38 -4.20 14.55 4.93
C TYR A 38 -3.17 15.36 4.14
N ASP A 39 -1.87 15.24 4.46
CA ASP A 39 -0.83 16.01 3.78
C ASP A 39 -0.69 15.64 2.29
N LEU A 40 -0.90 14.36 1.93
CA LEU A 40 -0.94 13.95 0.52
C LEU A 40 -2.05 14.67 -0.25
N GLY A 41 -3.24 14.78 0.34
CA GLY A 41 -4.39 15.46 -0.28
C GLY A 41 -4.28 16.99 -0.24
N ALA A 42 -3.68 17.52 0.81
CA ALA A 42 -3.63 18.94 1.13
C ALA A 42 -3.20 19.84 -0.05
N MET A 43 -2.14 19.46 -0.74
CA MET A 43 -1.61 20.20 -1.88
C MET A 43 -2.59 20.24 -3.06
N ALA A 44 -3.30 19.14 -3.34
CA ALA A 44 -4.27 19.07 -4.43
C ALA A 44 -5.44 20.03 -4.20
N PHE A 45 -5.92 20.10 -2.97
CA PHE A 45 -7.03 21.00 -2.59
C PHE A 45 -6.59 22.46 -2.43
N ALA A 46 -5.32 22.72 -2.06
CA ALA A 46 -4.77 24.06 -2.01
C ALA A 46 -4.40 24.60 -3.41
N ALA A 47 -4.16 23.75 -4.39
CA ALA A 47 -3.64 24.10 -5.71
C ALA A 47 -4.46 25.16 -6.44
N PRO A 48 -5.80 25.13 -6.49
CA PRO A 48 -6.59 26.19 -7.15
C PRO A 48 -6.42 27.56 -6.50
N ALA A 49 -6.44 27.61 -5.16
CA ALA A 49 -6.26 28.86 -4.42
C ALA A 49 -4.85 29.42 -4.54
N LEU A 50 -3.84 28.56 -4.50
CA LEU A 50 -2.44 28.90 -4.68
C LEU A 50 -2.19 29.45 -6.10
N GLY A 51 -2.75 28.78 -7.13
CA GLY A 51 -2.63 29.21 -8.51
C GLY A 51 -3.21 30.61 -8.72
N ARG A 52 -4.33 30.93 -8.09
CA ARG A 52 -4.92 32.30 -8.12
C ARG A 52 -4.04 33.30 -7.36
N ALA A 53 -3.60 32.95 -6.17
CA ALA A 53 -2.81 33.87 -5.31
C ALA A 53 -1.48 34.26 -5.94
N TRP A 54 -0.85 33.36 -6.70
CA TRP A 54 0.44 33.60 -7.34
C TRP A 54 0.33 33.88 -8.84
N HIS A 55 -0.87 34.03 -9.39
CA HIS A 55 -1.13 34.28 -10.81
C HIS A 55 -0.43 33.26 -11.73
N MET A 56 -0.39 31.99 -11.32
CA MET A 56 0.33 30.94 -12.04
C MET A 56 -0.53 30.31 -13.13
N GLY A 57 0.09 29.85 -14.20
CA GLY A 57 -0.55 29.00 -15.21
C GLY A 57 -1.04 27.68 -14.59
N ARG A 58 -2.15 27.15 -15.14
CA ARG A 58 -2.85 25.97 -14.59
C ARG A 58 -1.96 24.74 -14.36
N GLY A 59 -0.93 24.56 -15.18
CA GLY A 59 -0.02 23.40 -15.11
C GLY A 59 1.22 23.58 -14.24
N ALA A 60 1.49 24.79 -13.72
CA ALA A 60 2.74 25.12 -13.03
C ALA A 60 3.01 24.28 -11.78
N LEU A 61 1.98 23.73 -11.14
CA LEU A 61 2.09 22.91 -9.93
C LEU A 61 2.43 21.44 -10.20
N GLY A 62 2.42 20.99 -11.46
CA GLY A 62 2.75 19.59 -11.81
C GLY A 62 4.09 19.10 -11.26
N PRO A 63 5.19 19.85 -11.47
CA PRO A 63 6.49 19.51 -10.89
C PRO A 63 6.47 19.43 -9.36
N VAL A 64 5.69 20.27 -8.66
CA VAL A 64 5.58 20.27 -7.19
C VAL A 64 4.95 18.97 -6.69
N PHE A 65 3.87 18.52 -7.33
CA PHE A 65 3.27 17.21 -7.04
C PHE A 65 4.25 16.06 -7.30
N GLY A 66 4.95 16.11 -8.45
CA GLY A 66 5.97 15.11 -8.80
C GLY A 66 7.11 15.07 -7.81
N ALA A 67 7.61 16.23 -7.38
CA ALA A 67 8.69 16.36 -6.40
C ALA A 67 8.31 15.76 -5.05
N PHE A 68 7.08 15.98 -4.58
CA PHE A 68 6.58 15.35 -3.36
C PHE A 68 6.60 13.83 -3.45
N VAL A 69 6.06 13.26 -4.53
CA VAL A 69 6.05 11.79 -4.73
C VAL A 69 7.48 11.24 -4.88
N PHE A 70 8.36 11.97 -5.58
CA PHE A 70 9.77 11.59 -5.66
C PHE A 70 10.44 11.62 -4.29
N GLY A 71 10.15 12.62 -3.45
CA GLY A 71 10.55 12.66 -2.05
C GLY A 71 10.09 11.44 -1.27
N THR A 72 8.84 10.98 -1.47
CA THR A 72 8.33 9.75 -0.79
C THR A 72 9.10 8.51 -1.23
N MET A 73 9.56 8.44 -2.46
CA MET A 73 10.40 7.34 -2.94
C MET A 73 11.76 7.34 -2.24
N VAL A 74 12.43 8.49 -2.18
CA VAL A 74 13.72 8.65 -1.49
C VAL A 74 13.57 8.34 0.01
N GLY A 75 12.52 8.87 0.65
CA GLY A 75 12.22 8.65 2.06
C GLY A 75 11.97 7.18 2.38
N ALA A 76 11.28 6.44 1.51
CA ALA A 76 11.04 5.02 1.71
C ALA A 76 12.33 4.19 1.76
N PHE A 77 13.34 4.54 0.96
CA PHE A 77 14.65 3.90 1.00
C PHE A 77 15.47 4.33 2.22
N VAL A 78 15.62 5.65 2.42
CA VAL A 78 16.49 6.20 3.47
C VAL A 78 15.94 5.89 4.86
N LEU A 79 14.68 6.27 5.12
CA LEU A 79 14.05 6.05 6.42
C LEU A 79 13.60 4.60 6.61
N GLY A 80 13.34 3.85 5.54
CA GLY A 80 13.13 2.40 5.62
C GLY A 80 14.36 1.69 6.20
N TYR A 81 15.55 1.97 5.64
CA TYR A 81 16.81 1.47 6.19
C TYR A 81 17.06 1.96 7.62
N LEU A 82 16.79 3.24 7.89
CA LEU A 82 16.96 3.81 9.22
C LEU A 82 16.08 3.08 10.26
N GLY A 83 14.87 2.67 9.89
CA GLY A 83 13.97 1.87 10.74
C GLY A 83 14.58 0.54 11.21
N ASP A 84 15.39 -0.10 10.38
CA ASP A 84 16.12 -1.31 10.75
C ASP A 84 17.31 -1.02 11.70
N VAL A 85 17.90 0.17 11.61
CA VAL A 85 19.09 0.55 12.38
C VAL A 85 18.76 1.13 13.75
N ILE A 86 17.84 2.10 13.81
CA ILE A 86 17.53 2.86 15.05
C ILE A 86 16.20 2.45 15.71
N GLY A 87 15.37 1.67 15.03
CA GLY A 87 14.05 1.22 15.49
C GLY A 87 12.89 1.84 14.71
N ARG A 88 11.77 1.11 14.66
CA ARG A 88 10.59 1.49 13.87
C ARG A 88 9.93 2.75 14.41
N LYS A 89 9.66 2.77 15.73
CA LYS A 89 9.04 3.92 16.39
C LYS A 89 9.84 5.21 16.18
N ARG A 90 11.15 5.15 16.43
CA ARG A 90 12.01 6.34 16.31
C ARG A 90 11.99 6.89 14.88
N THR A 91 12.03 6.01 13.90
CA THR A 91 12.01 6.41 12.49
C THR A 91 10.67 7.01 12.10
N ILE A 92 9.54 6.46 12.58
CA ILE A 92 8.21 7.04 12.38
C ILE A 92 8.18 8.46 12.96
N VAL A 93 8.64 8.65 14.18
CA VAL A 93 8.67 9.98 14.83
C VAL A 93 9.54 10.96 14.04
N ILE A 94 10.75 10.55 13.62
CA ILE A 94 11.64 11.40 12.81
C ILE A 94 10.95 11.79 11.49
N GLY A 95 10.34 10.82 10.79
CA GLY A 95 9.62 11.08 9.55
C GLY A 95 8.49 12.09 9.73
N SER A 96 7.70 11.95 10.83
CA SER A 96 6.62 12.86 11.17
C SER A 96 7.12 14.28 11.50
N LEU A 97 8.24 14.38 12.21
CA LEU A 97 8.85 15.69 12.51
C LEU A 97 9.39 16.36 11.24
N VAL A 98 10.00 15.59 10.34
CA VAL A 98 10.45 16.09 9.03
C VAL A 98 9.25 16.59 8.21
N LEU A 99 8.18 15.77 8.10
CA LEU A 99 6.96 16.18 7.42
C LEU A 99 6.38 17.46 8.04
N SER A 100 6.24 17.51 9.36
CA SER A 100 5.73 18.67 10.08
C SER A 100 6.52 19.94 9.79
N LEU A 101 7.85 19.88 9.93
CA LEU A 101 8.75 21.02 9.69
C LEU A 101 8.59 21.59 8.28
N PHE A 102 8.63 20.73 7.28
CA PHE A 102 8.58 21.16 5.89
C PHE A 102 7.16 21.52 5.44
N SER A 103 6.10 20.99 6.07
CA SER A 103 4.73 21.46 5.85
C SER A 103 4.51 22.85 6.44
N PHE A 104 5.00 23.15 7.67
CA PHE A 104 5.00 24.50 8.19
C PHE A 104 5.78 25.49 7.31
N ALA A 105 6.98 25.11 6.88
CA ALA A 105 7.78 25.93 5.99
C ALA A 105 7.07 26.20 4.66
N ALA A 106 6.32 25.23 4.13
CA ALA A 106 5.54 25.37 2.90
C ALA A 106 4.42 26.41 3.04
N ALA A 107 3.83 26.59 4.22
CA ALA A 107 2.86 27.66 4.47
C ALA A 107 3.48 29.06 4.29
N GLY A 108 4.80 29.21 4.52
CA GLY A 108 5.54 30.45 4.31
C GLY A 108 6.20 30.59 2.93
N ALA A 109 5.95 29.65 2.00
CA ALA A 109 6.52 29.73 0.67
C ALA A 109 6.00 30.95 -0.11
N THR A 110 6.92 31.63 -0.79
CA THR A 110 6.62 32.84 -1.59
C THR A 110 6.87 32.64 -3.09
N ARG A 111 7.54 31.53 -3.44
CA ARG A 111 7.94 31.19 -4.81
C ARG A 111 7.73 29.72 -5.07
N LEU A 112 7.50 29.36 -6.34
CA LEU A 112 7.29 28.00 -6.78
C LEU A 112 8.50 27.09 -6.46
N ASP A 113 9.72 27.59 -6.67
CA ASP A 113 10.96 26.85 -6.41
C ASP A 113 11.07 26.44 -4.92
N HIS A 114 10.75 27.40 -4.02
CA HIS A 114 10.72 27.13 -2.58
C HIS A 114 9.70 26.02 -2.26
N LEU A 115 8.48 26.15 -2.78
CA LEU A 115 7.43 25.16 -2.55
C LEU A 115 7.82 23.78 -3.07
N LEU A 116 8.48 23.71 -4.25
CA LEU A 116 8.96 22.45 -4.82
C LEU A 116 9.95 21.75 -3.89
N ILE A 117 10.97 22.46 -3.41
CA ILE A 117 11.98 21.91 -2.50
C ILE A 117 11.34 21.47 -1.17
N LEU A 118 10.48 22.33 -0.60
CA LEU A 118 9.81 22.04 0.67
C LEU A 118 8.89 20.82 0.56
N ARG A 119 8.16 20.67 -0.54
CA ARG A 119 7.32 19.50 -0.81
C ARG A 119 8.14 18.24 -1.04
N PHE A 120 9.27 18.31 -1.72
CA PHE A 120 10.21 17.20 -1.84
C PHE A 120 10.70 16.73 -0.45
N CYS A 121 11.14 17.66 0.39
CA CYS A 121 11.61 17.35 1.75
C CYS A 121 10.48 16.80 2.65
N ALA A 122 9.27 17.35 2.57
CA ALA A 122 8.10 16.82 3.24
C ALA A 122 7.80 15.38 2.79
N GLY A 123 7.91 15.13 1.47
CA GLY A 123 7.80 13.79 0.89
C GLY A 123 8.79 12.79 1.48
N ILE A 124 10.04 13.19 1.75
CA ILE A 124 11.03 12.31 2.41
C ILE A 124 10.50 11.85 3.78
N GLY A 125 9.90 12.75 4.57
CA GLY A 125 9.29 12.41 5.86
C GLY A 125 8.24 11.32 5.72
N ILE A 126 7.21 11.57 4.91
CA ILE A 126 6.08 10.65 4.72
C ILE A 126 6.50 9.31 4.13
N GLY A 127 7.47 9.32 3.19
CA GLY A 127 7.98 8.11 2.54
C GLY A 127 8.56 7.09 3.52
N GLY A 128 9.11 7.57 4.63
CA GLY A 128 9.64 6.69 5.66
C GLY A 128 8.61 6.22 6.68
N VAL A 129 7.57 7.00 6.94
CA VAL A 129 6.56 6.69 7.96
C VAL A 129 5.73 5.46 7.57
N VAL A 130 5.16 5.45 6.37
CA VAL A 130 4.24 4.40 5.92
C VAL A 130 4.83 2.98 6.02
N PRO A 131 6.00 2.66 5.42
CA PRO A 131 6.56 1.31 5.49
C PRO A 131 6.96 0.91 6.92
N ASN A 132 7.48 1.85 7.71
CA ASN A 132 7.82 1.59 9.10
C ASN A 132 6.57 1.34 9.97
N ALA A 133 5.47 2.05 9.74
CA ALA A 133 4.21 1.84 10.44
C ALA A 133 3.60 0.47 10.12
N ILE A 134 3.64 0.03 8.86
CA ILE A 134 3.19 -1.31 8.44
C ILE A 134 4.04 -2.39 9.16
N THR A 135 5.36 -2.23 9.15
CA THR A 135 6.28 -3.15 9.81
C THR A 135 6.03 -3.16 11.32
N TYR A 136 5.93 -1.99 11.94
CA TYR A 136 5.66 -1.83 13.37
C TYR A 136 4.35 -2.52 13.78
N MET A 137 3.26 -2.30 13.04
CA MET A 137 1.98 -2.96 13.29
C MET A 137 2.08 -4.48 13.11
N SER A 138 2.80 -4.95 12.09
CA SER A 138 2.98 -6.38 11.83
C SER A 138 3.79 -7.10 12.93
N GLU A 139 4.67 -6.38 13.60
CA GLU A 139 5.52 -6.90 14.70
C GLU A 139 4.78 -7.00 16.04
N PHE A 140 3.64 -6.29 16.21
CA PHE A 140 2.76 -6.40 17.38
C PHE A 140 1.49 -7.22 17.14
N ALA A 141 1.11 -7.43 15.89
CA ALA A 141 -0.14 -8.11 15.55
C ALA A 141 0.01 -9.64 15.52
N PRO A 142 -0.88 -10.42 16.18
CA PRO A 142 -0.98 -11.86 15.98
C PRO A 142 -1.21 -12.18 14.50
N ARG A 143 -0.67 -13.30 14.01
CA ARG A 143 -0.78 -13.70 12.59
C ARG A 143 -2.21 -13.68 12.08
N ARG A 144 -3.15 -14.20 12.88
CA ARG A 144 -4.60 -14.26 12.56
C ARG A 144 -5.25 -12.89 12.36
N TRP A 145 -4.74 -11.81 13.00
CA TRP A 145 -5.31 -10.46 12.96
C TRP A 145 -4.42 -9.44 12.24
N ARG A 146 -3.23 -9.84 11.78
CA ARG A 146 -2.20 -8.96 11.20
C ARG A 146 -2.74 -8.14 10.02
N ALA A 147 -3.39 -8.81 9.07
CA ALA A 147 -4.00 -8.14 7.93
C ALA A 147 -5.07 -7.13 8.36
N THR A 148 -5.93 -7.50 9.33
CA THR A 148 -6.99 -6.64 9.86
C THR A 148 -6.40 -5.38 10.53
N TRP A 149 -5.36 -5.52 11.35
CA TRP A 149 -4.73 -4.38 12.04
C TRP A 149 -4.11 -3.40 11.02
N ILE A 150 -3.38 -3.92 10.03
CA ILE A 150 -2.78 -3.11 8.97
C ILE A 150 -3.87 -2.41 8.15
N THR A 151 -4.96 -3.09 7.82
CA THR A 151 -6.07 -2.50 7.07
C THR A 151 -6.76 -1.39 7.86
N LEU A 152 -7.06 -1.61 9.15
CA LEU A 152 -7.65 -0.60 10.03
C LEU A 152 -6.76 0.64 10.14
N MET A 153 -5.46 0.44 10.32
CA MET A 153 -4.49 1.53 10.30
C MET A 153 -4.53 2.30 8.96
N TYR A 154 -4.54 1.56 7.84
CA TYR A 154 -4.51 2.17 6.50
C TYR A 154 -5.81 2.89 6.12
N THR A 155 -6.93 2.53 6.75
CA THR A 155 -8.20 3.26 6.61
C THR A 155 -8.04 4.71 7.07
N GLY A 156 -7.21 4.96 8.09
CA GLY A 156 -6.84 6.32 8.49
C GLY A 156 -6.26 7.14 7.34
N TYR A 157 -5.37 6.55 6.54
CA TYR A 157 -4.74 7.23 5.39
C TYR A 157 -5.76 7.71 4.36
N THR A 158 -6.70 6.86 3.96
CA THR A 158 -7.74 7.22 2.97
C THR A 158 -8.73 8.26 3.53
N ILE A 159 -9.12 8.12 4.80
CA ILE A 159 -9.96 9.12 5.48
C ILE A 159 -9.23 10.47 5.54
N GLY A 160 -7.94 10.47 5.90
CA GLY A 160 -7.11 11.67 5.97
C GLY A 160 -7.05 12.42 4.64
N THR A 161 -6.84 11.69 3.55
CA THR A 161 -6.81 12.29 2.20
C THR A 161 -8.15 12.95 1.86
N GLY A 162 -9.28 12.33 2.20
CA GLY A 162 -10.62 12.93 2.02
C GLY A 162 -10.87 14.12 2.94
N LEU A 163 -10.42 14.07 4.20
CA LEU A 163 -10.51 15.19 5.15
C LEU A 163 -9.77 16.43 4.66
N GLY A 164 -8.67 16.26 3.90
CA GLY A 164 -7.99 17.36 3.24
C GLY A 164 -8.93 18.22 2.41
N GLY A 165 -9.86 17.61 1.67
CA GLY A 165 -10.89 18.31 0.88
C GLY A 165 -11.89 19.07 1.75
N VAL A 166 -12.39 18.43 2.81
CA VAL A 166 -13.35 19.05 3.74
C VAL A 166 -12.72 20.25 4.46
N VAL A 167 -11.54 20.06 5.03
CA VAL A 167 -10.79 21.12 5.73
C VAL A 167 -10.50 22.29 4.78
N SER A 168 -10.04 21.98 3.57
CA SER A 168 -9.76 23.02 2.55
C SER A 168 -11.02 23.80 2.14
N ALA A 169 -12.14 23.10 1.96
CA ALA A 169 -13.39 23.73 1.58
C ALA A 169 -13.86 24.78 2.61
N TRP A 170 -13.66 24.51 3.90
CA TRP A 170 -14.11 25.41 4.98
C TRP A 170 -13.10 26.47 5.37
N LEU A 171 -11.82 26.17 5.34
CA LEU A 171 -10.79 27.06 5.90
C LEU A 171 -10.11 27.94 4.85
N ILE A 172 -9.94 27.49 3.61
CA ILE A 172 -9.29 28.30 2.57
C ILE A 172 -10.02 29.64 2.31
N PRO A 173 -11.35 29.71 2.26
CA PRO A 173 -12.04 30.98 2.03
C PRO A 173 -11.74 32.05 3.08
N SER A 174 -11.51 31.67 4.34
CA SER A 174 -11.30 32.59 5.46
C SER A 174 -9.83 32.84 5.77
N PHE A 175 -8.95 31.84 5.58
CA PHE A 175 -7.55 31.89 6.04
C PHE A 175 -6.53 31.76 4.89
N GLY A 176 -6.99 31.61 3.65
CA GLY A 176 -6.11 31.37 2.51
C GLY A 176 -5.56 29.94 2.44
N TRP A 177 -4.81 29.65 1.37
CA TRP A 177 -4.26 28.31 1.11
C TRP A 177 -3.23 27.86 2.15
N GLN A 178 -2.57 28.79 2.84
CA GLN A 178 -1.52 28.55 3.84
C GLN A 178 -2.03 27.68 5.01
N VAL A 179 -3.30 27.86 5.40
CA VAL A 179 -3.90 27.14 6.53
C VAL A 179 -3.84 25.61 6.36
N VAL A 180 -3.93 25.15 5.12
CA VAL A 180 -3.91 23.71 4.82
C VAL A 180 -2.54 23.10 5.17
N PHE A 181 -1.47 23.83 4.90
CA PHE A 181 -0.11 23.43 5.24
C PHE A 181 0.21 23.60 6.74
N VAL A 182 -0.38 24.61 7.38
CA VAL A 182 -0.27 24.80 8.83
C VAL A 182 -0.88 23.60 9.56
N ILE A 183 -2.08 23.18 9.18
CA ILE A 183 -2.72 21.98 9.73
C ILE A 183 -1.89 20.72 9.40
N GLY A 184 -1.41 20.62 8.13
CA GLY A 184 -0.50 19.57 7.68
C GLY A 184 0.82 19.51 8.45
N GLY A 185 1.22 20.59 9.11
CA GLY A 185 2.36 20.65 10.02
C GLY A 185 2.01 20.30 11.48
N ILE A 186 0.90 20.87 11.99
CA ILE A 186 0.46 20.63 13.39
C ILE A 186 0.11 19.16 13.61
N ALA A 187 -0.66 18.56 12.71
CA ALA A 187 -1.19 17.22 12.92
C ALA A 187 -0.08 16.14 13.02
N PRO A 188 0.92 16.05 12.10
CA PRO A 188 2.04 15.12 12.26
C PRO A 188 2.93 15.42 13.47
N LEU A 189 3.09 16.71 13.84
CA LEU A 189 3.83 17.09 15.04
C LEU A 189 3.20 16.49 16.30
N VAL A 190 1.91 16.74 16.46
CA VAL A 190 1.17 16.26 17.64
C VAL A 190 1.16 14.73 17.69
N THR A 191 0.85 14.08 16.59
CA THR A 191 0.81 12.61 16.54
C THR A 191 2.20 11.99 16.71
N GLY A 192 3.25 12.58 16.15
CA GLY A 192 4.64 12.15 16.34
C GLY A 192 5.07 12.27 17.80
N LEU A 193 4.76 13.37 18.47
CA LEU A 193 5.04 13.56 19.90
C LEU A 193 4.22 12.60 20.79
N MET A 194 2.95 12.39 20.47
CA MET A 194 2.12 11.38 21.17
C MET A 194 2.71 9.97 21.04
N LEU A 195 3.19 9.60 19.87
CA LEU A 195 3.86 8.31 19.67
C LEU A 195 5.20 8.24 20.39
N LEU A 196 5.95 9.33 20.44
CA LEU A 196 7.24 9.39 21.14
C LEU A 196 7.06 9.06 22.63
N VAL A 197 6.00 9.54 23.26
CA VAL A 197 5.73 9.34 24.69
C VAL A 197 4.92 8.06 24.95
N GLY A 198 3.87 7.80 24.17
CA GLY A 198 2.86 6.79 24.47
C GLY A 198 3.14 5.39 23.91
N ALA A 199 3.78 5.30 22.74
CA ALA A 199 4.03 4.01 22.10
C ALA A 199 5.38 3.39 22.54
N PRO A 200 5.47 2.06 22.72
CA PRO A 200 6.74 1.38 22.95
C PRO A 200 7.56 1.29 21.63
N GLU A 201 8.85 0.97 21.72
CA GLU A 201 9.61 0.56 20.52
C GLU A 201 9.21 -0.87 20.12
N SER A 202 9.47 -1.24 18.87
CA SER A 202 9.23 -2.61 18.38
C SER A 202 9.89 -3.65 19.29
N ILE A 203 9.07 -4.57 19.81
CA ILE A 203 9.54 -5.63 20.69
C ILE A 203 10.53 -6.56 19.95
N ARG A 204 10.28 -6.83 18.65
CA ARG A 204 11.18 -7.62 17.82
C ARG A 204 12.52 -6.92 17.62
N PHE A 205 12.51 -5.62 17.35
CA PHE A 205 13.71 -4.81 17.21
C PHE A 205 14.54 -4.81 18.50
N LEU A 206 13.88 -4.62 19.66
CA LEU A 206 14.55 -4.63 20.97
C LEU A 206 15.20 -5.99 21.27
N THR A 207 14.52 -7.09 20.97
CA THR A 207 15.02 -8.46 21.19
C THR A 207 16.23 -8.75 20.31
N LEU A 208 16.21 -8.33 19.04
CA LEU A 208 17.34 -8.50 18.12
C LEU A 208 18.58 -7.67 18.52
N LYS A 209 18.38 -6.48 19.08
CA LYS A 209 19.48 -5.62 19.54
C LYS A 209 20.14 -6.13 20.83
N GLY A 210 19.44 -6.93 21.63
CA GLY A 210 19.93 -7.38 22.94
C GLY A 210 20.04 -6.24 23.98
N ASN A 211 20.45 -6.58 25.20
CA ASN A 211 20.72 -5.64 26.31
C ASN A 211 19.59 -4.67 26.70
N ARG A 212 18.30 -5.00 26.36
CA ARG A 212 17.12 -4.21 26.69
C ARG A 212 16.01 -5.02 27.37
N ASN A 213 16.39 -6.04 28.14
CA ASN A 213 15.42 -6.94 28.77
C ASN A 213 14.39 -6.23 29.66
N ALA A 214 14.78 -5.16 30.36
CA ALA A 214 13.85 -4.37 31.19
C ALA A 214 12.76 -3.67 30.37
N GLU A 215 13.09 -3.18 29.16
CA GLU A 215 12.13 -2.55 28.26
C GLU A 215 11.18 -3.59 27.63
N ILE A 216 11.75 -4.73 27.20
CA ILE A 216 10.98 -5.87 26.70
C ILE A 216 10.02 -6.39 27.76
N ALA A 217 10.50 -6.59 29.01
CA ALA A 217 9.67 -7.02 30.13
C ALA A 217 8.48 -6.10 30.39
N ARG A 218 8.69 -4.78 30.26
CA ARG A 218 7.61 -3.78 30.40
C ARG A 218 6.55 -3.93 29.30
N ILE A 219 6.98 -4.21 28.08
CA ILE A 219 6.06 -4.45 26.94
C ILE A 219 5.31 -5.76 27.15
N VAL A 220 6.01 -6.85 27.50
CA VAL A 220 5.40 -8.18 27.74
C VAL A 220 4.35 -8.11 28.82
N ARG A 221 4.58 -7.40 29.93
CA ARG A 221 3.56 -7.19 30.99
C ARG A 221 2.28 -6.52 30.49
N ARG A 222 2.37 -5.68 29.44
CA ARG A 222 1.19 -5.04 28.83
C ARG A 222 0.48 -5.97 27.84
N LEU A 223 1.23 -6.84 27.17
CA LEU A 223 0.71 -7.78 26.18
C LEU A 223 0.10 -9.03 26.79
N ALA A 224 0.76 -9.57 27.83
CA ALA A 224 0.39 -10.81 28.51
C ALA A 224 0.64 -10.66 30.02
N PRO A 225 -0.31 -10.07 30.77
CA PRO A 225 -0.20 -9.84 32.20
C PRO A 225 -0.03 -11.12 33.02
N ASP A 226 -0.47 -12.25 32.48
CA ASP A 226 -0.49 -13.57 33.11
C ASP A 226 0.90 -14.21 33.17
N ILE A 227 1.89 -13.67 32.42
CA ILE A 227 3.25 -14.22 32.37
C ILE A 227 4.06 -13.69 33.55
N VAL A 228 4.53 -14.59 34.41
CA VAL A 228 5.41 -14.24 35.52
C VAL A 228 6.82 -14.00 34.98
N LEU A 229 7.31 -12.78 35.15
CA LEU A 229 8.66 -12.36 34.73
C LEU A 229 9.57 -12.27 35.93
N THR A 230 10.70 -13.01 35.90
CA THR A 230 11.79 -12.92 36.85
C THR A 230 12.89 -11.95 36.39
N PRO A 231 13.74 -11.42 37.29
CA PRO A 231 14.85 -10.56 36.88
C PRO A 231 15.80 -11.19 35.85
N ASP A 232 15.95 -12.51 35.89
CA ASP A 232 16.84 -13.29 35.04
C ASP A 232 16.13 -13.80 33.75
N THR A 233 14.90 -13.36 33.48
CA THR A 233 14.17 -13.76 32.27
C THR A 233 14.90 -13.28 31.02
N THR A 234 15.21 -14.21 30.11
CA THR A 234 15.76 -13.90 28.79
C THR A 234 14.67 -13.98 27.73
N PHE A 235 14.70 -13.04 26.80
CA PHE A 235 13.74 -12.97 25.71
C PHE A 235 14.40 -13.40 24.40
N VAL A 236 13.75 -14.30 23.69
CA VAL A 236 14.22 -14.82 22.42
C VAL A 236 13.11 -14.68 21.36
N ILE A 237 13.52 -14.62 20.10
CA ILE A 237 12.63 -14.81 18.98
C ILE A 237 12.81 -16.28 18.62
N GLY A 238 11.85 -17.13 18.99
CA GLY A 238 11.94 -18.55 18.79
C GLY A 238 12.11 -18.92 17.32
N ASN A 239 12.48 -20.18 17.08
CA ASN A 239 12.64 -20.81 15.77
C ASN A 239 11.32 -20.93 15.00
N SER A 240 10.43 -19.96 15.07
CA SER A 240 9.34 -19.89 14.14
C SER A 240 9.96 -19.81 12.74
N ARG A 241 9.40 -20.55 11.80
CA ARG A 241 9.79 -20.56 10.36
C ARG A 241 10.03 -19.18 9.73
N GLU A 242 9.81 -18.12 10.49
CA GLU A 242 10.07 -16.71 10.18
C GLU A 242 11.53 -16.27 10.50
N ALA A 243 12.29 -17.00 11.33
CA ALA A 243 13.69 -16.69 11.59
C ALA A 243 14.63 -17.04 10.41
N ALA A 244 14.11 -17.60 9.34
CA ALA A 244 14.84 -17.86 8.10
C ALA A 244 14.57 -16.87 6.95
N PRO A 245 14.53 -15.52 7.16
CA PRO A 245 14.46 -14.57 6.05
C PRO A 245 15.78 -14.51 5.28
N HIS A 246 16.92 -14.74 5.95
CA HIS A 246 18.24 -14.53 5.33
C HIS A 246 18.65 -15.61 4.33
N ALA A 247 18.25 -16.87 4.52
CA ALA A 247 18.54 -17.92 3.55
C ALA A 247 17.68 -17.83 2.27
N ARG A 248 16.46 -17.20 2.37
CA ARG A 248 15.57 -16.98 1.21
C ARG A 248 15.79 -15.65 0.51
N GLN A 249 16.57 -14.72 1.10
CA GLN A 249 16.84 -13.41 0.51
C GLN A 249 17.83 -13.44 -0.67
N ASN A 250 18.51 -14.54 -0.91
CA ASN A 250 19.55 -14.62 -1.94
C ASN A 250 19.07 -14.98 -3.35
N ALA A 251 17.76 -15.14 -3.57
CA ALA A 251 17.26 -15.32 -4.94
C ALA A 251 17.53 -14.05 -5.76
N PRO A 252 18.31 -14.12 -6.86
CA PRO A 252 18.64 -12.93 -7.63
C PRO A 252 17.40 -12.35 -8.32
N LEU A 253 17.33 -11.01 -8.44
CA LEU A 253 16.21 -10.31 -9.07
C LEU A 253 15.95 -10.76 -10.51
N ARG A 254 16.96 -11.26 -11.21
CA ARG A 254 16.82 -11.81 -12.56
C ARG A 254 15.80 -12.95 -12.64
N LEU A 255 15.54 -13.66 -11.54
CA LEU A 255 14.54 -14.73 -11.50
C LEU A 255 13.10 -14.21 -11.62
N LEU A 256 12.85 -12.93 -11.37
CA LEU A 256 11.57 -12.30 -11.67
C LEU A 256 11.26 -12.25 -13.17
N PHE A 257 12.26 -12.45 -14.02
CA PHE A 257 12.15 -12.46 -15.48
C PHE A 257 12.53 -13.82 -16.07
N ALA A 258 12.52 -14.89 -15.28
CA ALA A 258 12.83 -16.24 -15.74
C ALA A 258 11.55 -17.05 -15.95
N GLY A 259 11.58 -17.96 -16.94
CA GLY A 259 10.47 -18.86 -17.22
C GLY A 259 9.14 -18.10 -17.44
N ARG A 260 8.10 -18.55 -16.75
CA ARG A 260 6.76 -17.96 -16.75
C ARG A 260 6.75 -16.47 -16.39
N LEU A 261 7.55 -16.09 -15.40
CA LEU A 261 7.58 -14.71 -14.90
C LEU A 261 8.12 -13.70 -15.92
N ARG A 262 8.76 -14.16 -17.00
CA ARG A 262 9.26 -13.30 -18.08
C ARG A 262 8.17 -12.42 -18.70
N MET A 263 6.94 -12.94 -18.82
CA MET A 263 5.81 -12.17 -19.37
C MET A 263 4.94 -11.56 -18.26
N VAL A 264 4.71 -12.30 -17.19
CA VAL A 264 3.81 -11.89 -16.10
C VAL A 264 4.35 -10.67 -15.34
N THR A 265 5.64 -10.65 -15.02
CA THR A 265 6.24 -9.53 -14.27
C THR A 265 6.17 -8.19 -15.01
N PRO A 266 6.57 -8.07 -16.30
CA PRO A 266 6.44 -6.80 -17.02
C PRO A 266 5.00 -6.33 -17.16
N VAL A 267 4.05 -7.24 -17.41
CA VAL A 267 2.62 -6.90 -17.51
C VAL A 267 2.11 -6.39 -16.16
N LEU A 268 2.41 -7.09 -15.07
CA LEU A 268 2.02 -6.66 -13.73
C LEU A 268 2.62 -5.28 -13.39
N TRP A 269 3.89 -5.05 -13.71
CA TRP A 269 4.53 -3.75 -13.48
C TRP A 269 3.90 -2.64 -14.31
N ALA A 270 3.57 -2.92 -15.57
CA ALA A 270 2.87 -1.96 -16.44
C ALA A 270 1.47 -1.62 -15.90
N VAL A 271 0.73 -2.61 -15.36
CA VAL A 271 -0.55 -2.38 -14.66
C VAL A 271 -0.35 -1.45 -13.46
N TYR A 272 0.67 -1.70 -12.63
CA TYR A 272 0.97 -0.86 -11.46
C TYR A 272 1.33 0.57 -11.87
N ILE A 273 2.17 0.76 -12.90
CA ILE A 273 2.56 2.09 -13.40
C ILE A 273 1.31 2.82 -13.94
N ALA A 274 0.52 2.19 -14.79
CA ALA A 274 -0.65 2.81 -15.40
C ALA A 274 -1.73 3.16 -14.36
N ASN A 275 -2.02 2.25 -13.41
CA ASN A 275 -2.98 2.53 -12.35
C ASN A 275 -2.52 3.65 -11.43
N SER A 276 -1.24 3.64 -11.05
CA SER A 276 -0.66 4.70 -10.22
C SER A 276 -0.64 6.05 -10.93
N MET A 277 -0.39 6.07 -12.25
CA MET A 277 -0.46 7.27 -13.07
C MET A 277 -1.87 7.86 -13.07
N ALA A 278 -2.91 7.04 -13.32
CA ALA A 278 -4.31 7.47 -13.28
C ALA A 278 -4.71 7.98 -11.88
N LEU A 279 -4.36 7.22 -10.84
CA LEU A 279 -4.68 7.53 -9.46
C LEU A 279 -4.09 8.89 -9.05
N PHE A 280 -2.80 9.08 -9.26
CA PHE A 280 -2.12 10.31 -8.86
C PHE A 280 -2.45 11.51 -9.75
N PHE A 281 -2.74 11.29 -11.05
CA PHE A 281 -3.30 12.32 -11.92
C PHE A 281 -4.63 12.83 -11.36
N LEU A 282 -5.59 11.94 -11.12
CA LEU A 282 -6.90 12.30 -10.59
C LEU A 282 -6.78 12.90 -9.20
N ASN A 283 -6.02 12.30 -8.31
CA ASN A 283 -5.83 12.82 -6.95
C ASN A 283 -5.27 14.25 -6.92
N SER A 284 -4.34 14.58 -7.83
CA SER A 284 -3.69 15.89 -7.86
C SER A 284 -4.50 16.97 -8.56
N TRP A 285 -5.19 16.61 -9.64
CA TRP A 285 -5.80 17.60 -10.53
C TRP A 285 -7.33 17.67 -10.44
N LEU A 286 -8.01 16.67 -9.85
CA LEU A 286 -9.47 16.62 -9.81
C LEU A 286 -10.11 17.88 -9.22
N PRO A 287 -9.62 18.46 -8.08
CA PRO A 287 -10.22 19.69 -7.54
C PRO A 287 -10.14 20.86 -8.53
N MET A 288 -8.99 21.05 -9.17
CA MET A 288 -8.79 22.11 -10.15
C MET A 288 -9.61 21.92 -11.43
N LEU A 289 -9.72 20.68 -11.91
CA LEU A 289 -10.51 20.33 -13.09
C LEU A 289 -12.01 20.55 -12.83
N ILE A 290 -12.52 20.14 -11.67
CA ILE A 290 -13.92 20.35 -11.29
C ILE A 290 -14.23 21.85 -11.10
N GLU A 291 -13.31 22.62 -10.54
CA GLU A 291 -13.47 24.08 -10.49
C GLU A 291 -13.50 24.69 -11.89
N SER A 292 -12.68 24.18 -12.81
CA SER A 292 -12.60 24.68 -14.20
C SER A 292 -13.87 24.43 -15.04
N ILE A 293 -14.73 23.48 -14.64
CA ILE A 293 -16.05 23.26 -15.28
C ILE A 293 -17.18 24.12 -14.68
N GLY A 294 -16.83 25.04 -13.74
CA GLY A 294 -17.73 26.08 -13.25
C GLY A 294 -18.24 25.89 -11.82
N LEU A 295 -17.79 24.88 -11.07
CA LEU A 295 -18.16 24.76 -9.66
C LEU A 295 -17.34 25.72 -8.80
N PRO A 296 -17.97 26.34 -7.77
CA PRO A 296 -17.23 27.10 -6.76
C PRO A 296 -16.13 26.23 -6.09
N ALA A 297 -14.99 26.82 -5.77
CA ALA A 297 -13.83 26.11 -5.20
C ALA A 297 -14.19 25.22 -3.99
N GLN A 298 -15.05 25.71 -3.10
CA GLN A 298 -15.54 24.97 -1.93
C GLN A 298 -16.28 23.69 -2.33
N ARG A 299 -17.19 23.77 -3.29
CA ARG A 299 -17.93 22.59 -3.79
C ARG A 299 -17.03 21.66 -4.57
N ALA A 300 -16.13 22.20 -5.39
CA ALA A 300 -15.16 21.41 -6.13
C ALA A 300 -14.27 20.55 -5.18
N ALA A 301 -13.85 21.12 -4.05
CA ALA A 301 -13.11 20.38 -3.04
C ALA A 301 -13.94 19.26 -2.39
N LEU A 302 -15.20 19.53 -2.03
CA LEU A 302 -16.10 18.53 -1.43
C LEU A 302 -16.43 17.40 -2.42
N VAL A 303 -16.73 17.73 -3.68
CA VAL A 303 -16.97 16.72 -4.73
C VAL A 303 -15.72 15.87 -4.94
N SER A 304 -14.54 16.48 -5.00
CA SER A 304 -13.29 15.75 -5.17
C SER A 304 -12.97 14.85 -3.96
N ALA A 305 -13.38 15.21 -2.75
CA ALA A 305 -13.23 14.35 -1.57
C ALA A 305 -14.01 13.03 -1.70
N MET A 306 -15.11 13.00 -2.47
CA MET A 306 -15.88 11.78 -2.75
C MET A 306 -15.07 10.73 -3.51
N PHE A 307 -14.04 11.13 -4.25
CA PHE A 307 -13.07 10.21 -4.85
C PHE A 307 -12.40 9.30 -3.81
N GLN A 308 -12.04 9.86 -2.66
CA GLN A 308 -11.40 9.09 -1.58
C GLN A 308 -12.40 8.22 -0.82
N VAL A 309 -13.63 8.72 -0.62
CA VAL A 309 -14.71 7.94 0.00
C VAL A 309 -15.03 6.71 -0.86
N GLY A 310 -15.24 6.93 -2.15
CA GLY A 310 -15.43 5.86 -3.13
C GLY A 310 -14.26 4.87 -3.14
N GLY A 311 -13.04 5.39 -3.13
CA GLY A 311 -11.81 4.60 -3.11
C GLY A 311 -11.68 3.69 -1.89
N THR A 312 -12.01 4.20 -0.71
CA THR A 312 -12.00 3.40 0.53
C THR A 312 -12.99 2.25 0.45
N LEU A 313 -14.23 2.53 0.04
CA LEU A 313 -15.27 1.50 -0.10
C LEU A 313 -14.94 0.50 -1.22
N GLY A 314 -14.40 0.99 -2.35
CA GLY A 314 -13.93 0.14 -3.44
C GLY A 314 -12.80 -0.80 -3.02
N GLY A 315 -11.84 -0.30 -2.24
CA GLY A 315 -10.75 -1.10 -1.70
C GLY A 315 -11.23 -2.21 -0.77
N LEU A 316 -12.15 -1.88 0.16
CA LEU A 316 -12.75 -2.86 1.08
C LEU A 316 -13.59 -3.91 0.34
N ALA A 317 -14.37 -3.51 -0.66
CA ALA A 317 -15.16 -4.41 -1.48
C ALA A 317 -14.27 -5.33 -2.30
N LEU A 318 -13.19 -4.79 -2.90
CA LEU A 318 -12.31 -5.57 -3.78
C LEU A 318 -11.47 -6.59 -3.02
N MET A 319 -11.04 -6.31 -1.79
CA MET A 319 -10.35 -7.30 -0.97
C MET A 319 -11.17 -8.59 -0.82
N ARG A 320 -12.47 -8.48 -0.50
CA ARG A 320 -13.35 -9.65 -0.42
C ARG A 320 -13.62 -10.33 -1.77
N LEU A 321 -13.71 -9.53 -2.83
CA LEU A 321 -13.98 -10.04 -4.17
C LEU A 321 -12.78 -10.78 -4.76
N VAL A 322 -11.55 -10.32 -4.49
CA VAL A 322 -10.31 -11.00 -4.89
C VAL A 322 -10.19 -12.38 -4.23
N ASP A 323 -10.54 -12.48 -2.94
CA ASP A 323 -10.51 -13.75 -2.22
C ASP A 323 -11.48 -14.79 -2.79
N THR A 324 -12.62 -14.32 -3.36
CA THR A 324 -13.69 -15.21 -3.87
C THR A 324 -13.61 -15.50 -5.38
N ARG A 325 -13.13 -14.55 -6.18
CA ARG A 325 -13.14 -14.62 -7.65
C ARG A 325 -11.76 -14.51 -8.30
N GLY A 326 -10.70 -14.40 -7.50
CA GLY A 326 -9.32 -14.33 -7.97
C GLY A 326 -8.98 -13.05 -8.73
N ALA A 327 -7.85 -13.09 -9.44
CA ALA A 327 -7.26 -11.94 -10.12
C ALA A 327 -8.11 -11.31 -11.24
N VAL A 328 -9.09 -12.05 -11.79
CA VAL A 328 -9.93 -11.57 -12.90
C VAL A 328 -10.75 -10.34 -12.54
N ILE A 329 -11.12 -10.21 -11.25
CA ILE A 329 -11.93 -9.08 -10.78
C ILE A 329 -11.23 -7.72 -10.92
N ILE A 330 -9.87 -7.71 -10.94
CA ILE A 330 -9.09 -6.48 -11.12
C ILE A 330 -9.33 -5.87 -12.51
N THR A 331 -9.77 -6.65 -13.49
CA THR A 331 -10.10 -6.15 -14.83
C THR A 331 -11.42 -5.38 -14.85
N VAL A 332 -12.39 -5.79 -14.02
CA VAL A 332 -13.76 -5.27 -14.09
C VAL A 332 -13.84 -3.81 -13.67
N LEU A 333 -13.16 -3.44 -12.57
CA LEU A 333 -13.21 -2.08 -12.04
C LEU A 333 -12.61 -1.03 -12.99
N PRO A 334 -11.41 -1.21 -13.56
CA PRO A 334 -10.88 -0.26 -14.54
C PRO A 334 -11.70 -0.19 -15.81
N LEU A 335 -12.29 -1.32 -16.24
CA LEU A 335 -13.16 -1.36 -17.40
C LEU A 335 -14.40 -0.45 -17.19
N LEU A 336 -15.01 -0.50 -16.01
CA LEU A 336 -16.10 0.39 -15.63
C LEU A 336 -15.62 1.82 -15.35
N GLY A 337 -14.44 1.98 -14.78
CA GLY A 337 -13.84 3.28 -14.45
C GLY A 337 -13.50 4.13 -15.67
N THR A 338 -13.07 3.50 -16.77
CA THR A 338 -12.68 4.20 -18.00
C THR A 338 -13.79 5.12 -18.55
N PRO A 339 -15.01 4.64 -18.83
CA PRO A 339 -16.08 5.51 -19.31
C PRO A 339 -16.52 6.54 -18.26
N LEU A 340 -16.42 6.21 -16.98
CA LEU A 340 -16.77 7.17 -15.92
C LEU A 340 -15.81 8.37 -15.88
N VAL A 341 -14.50 8.15 -16.06
CA VAL A 341 -13.53 9.26 -16.14
C VAL A 341 -13.80 10.11 -17.39
N ALA A 342 -14.08 9.50 -18.52
CA ALA A 342 -14.42 10.23 -19.75
C ALA A 342 -15.73 11.03 -19.59
N LEU A 343 -16.70 10.50 -18.85
CA LEU A 343 -18.00 11.13 -18.60
C LEU A 343 -17.87 12.48 -17.85
N LEU A 344 -16.83 12.69 -17.04
CA LEU A 344 -16.58 13.99 -16.42
C LEU A 344 -16.38 15.12 -17.42
N GLY A 345 -15.94 14.79 -18.65
CA GLY A 345 -15.68 15.76 -19.72
C GLY A 345 -16.93 16.36 -20.36
N ILE A 346 -18.14 15.83 -20.12
CA ILE A 346 -19.36 16.28 -20.82
C ILE A 346 -20.21 17.28 -20.04
N GLY A 347 -19.77 17.72 -18.84
CA GLY A 347 -20.47 18.74 -18.06
C GLY A 347 -21.72 18.20 -17.36
N LEU A 348 -21.53 17.39 -16.33
CA LEU A 348 -22.62 16.76 -15.58
C LEU A 348 -23.24 17.72 -14.54
N PRO A 349 -24.54 17.58 -14.23
CA PRO A 349 -25.16 18.23 -13.07
C PRO A 349 -24.46 17.80 -11.76
N GLU A 350 -24.39 18.70 -10.77
CA GLU A 350 -23.62 18.48 -9.53
C GLU A 350 -23.96 17.15 -8.82
N PRO A 351 -25.23 16.72 -8.64
CA PRO A 351 -25.52 15.45 -7.98
C PRO A 351 -24.96 14.23 -8.74
N MET A 352 -25.00 14.29 -10.08
CA MET A 352 -24.47 13.24 -10.92
C MET A 352 -22.95 13.24 -10.93
N LEU A 353 -22.34 14.44 -10.89
CA LEU A 353 -20.89 14.61 -10.75
C LEU A 353 -20.36 13.99 -9.46
N ILE A 354 -21.04 14.21 -8.33
CA ILE A 354 -20.71 13.58 -7.04
C ILE A 354 -20.73 12.05 -7.15
N ALA A 355 -21.78 11.49 -7.73
CA ALA A 355 -21.91 10.04 -7.91
C ALA A 355 -20.83 9.48 -8.83
N VAL A 356 -20.54 10.15 -9.95
CA VAL A 356 -19.51 9.72 -10.90
C VAL A 356 -18.12 9.79 -10.28
N VAL A 357 -17.78 10.87 -9.59
CA VAL A 357 -16.49 11.02 -8.88
C VAL A 357 -16.32 9.93 -7.82
N PHE A 358 -17.37 9.64 -7.04
CA PHE A 358 -17.37 8.52 -6.10
C PHE A 358 -17.10 7.18 -6.78
N LEU A 359 -17.78 6.88 -7.89
CA LEU A 359 -17.61 5.65 -8.64
C LEU A 359 -16.22 5.53 -9.30
N ILE A 360 -15.64 6.65 -9.77
CA ILE A 360 -14.27 6.71 -10.26
C ILE A 360 -13.29 6.36 -9.15
N GLY A 361 -13.48 6.95 -7.96
CA GLY A 361 -12.68 6.61 -6.78
C GLY A 361 -12.79 5.12 -6.44
N PHE A 362 -14.01 4.60 -6.40
CA PHE A 362 -14.28 3.17 -6.17
C PHE A 362 -13.53 2.29 -7.18
N ALA A 363 -13.54 2.66 -8.45
CA ALA A 363 -12.87 1.89 -9.51
C ALA A 363 -11.34 2.03 -9.45
N VAL A 364 -10.79 3.24 -9.45
CA VAL A 364 -9.34 3.49 -9.63
C VAL A 364 -8.57 3.17 -8.34
N VAL A 365 -9.02 3.70 -7.19
CA VAL A 365 -8.37 3.44 -5.89
C VAL A 365 -8.64 1.99 -5.47
N GLY A 366 -9.87 1.48 -5.68
CA GLY A 366 -10.19 0.07 -5.44
C GLY A 366 -9.28 -0.87 -6.20
N THR A 367 -8.99 -0.59 -7.47
CA THR A 367 -8.04 -1.37 -8.28
C THR A 367 -6.64 -1.38 -7.63
N GLN A 368 -6.18 -0.29 -7.03
CA GLN A 368 -4.87 -0.25 -6.33
C GLN A 368 -4.83 -1.24 -5.16
N PHE A 369 -5.90 -1.30 -4.35
CA PHE A 369 -6.00 -2.29 -3.27
C PHE A 369 -6.03 -3.72 -3.81
N GLY A 370 -6.77 -3.95 -4.90
CA GLY A 370 -6.82 -5.26 -5.56
C GLY A 370 -5.46 -5.70 -6.11
N LEU A 371 -4.71 -4.80 -6.73
CA LEU A 371 -3.35 -5.08 -7.20
C LEU A 371 -2.43 -5.49 -6.05
N ASN A 372 -2.53 -4.80 -4.90
CA ASN A 372 -1.74 -5.13 -3.71
C ASN A 372 -2.11 -6.51 -3.14
N ALA A 373 -3.36 -6.96 -3.28
CA ALA A 373 -3.80 -8.30 -2.89
C ALA A 373 -3.34 -9.39 -3.86
N VAL A 374 -3.34 -9.09 -5.18
CA VAL A 374 -3.02 -10.08 -6.24
C VAL A 374 -1.51 -10.24 -6.44
N ALA A 375 -0.71 -9.18 -6.32
CA ALA A 375 0.73 -9.26 -6.55
C ALA A 375 1.44 -10.39 -5.76
N PRO A 376 1.12 -10.64 -4.46
CA PRO A 376 1.69 -11.76 -3.74
C PRO A 376 1.28 -13.15 -4.25
N LEU A 377 0.12 -13.25 -4.93
CA LEU A 377 -0.39 -14.52 -5.48
C LEU A 377 0.31 -14.89 -6.79
N VAL A 378 0.74 -13.90 -7.56
CA VAL A 378 1.41 -14.07 -8.85
C VAL A 378 2.82 -14.66 -8.68
N TYR A 379 3.53 -14.30 -7.59
CA TYR A 379 4.91 -14.72 -7.41
C TYR A 379 5.05 -15.99 -6.55
N PRO A 380 5.93 -16.94 -6.95
CA PRO A 380 6.27 -18.08 -6.11
C PRO A 380 6.77 -17.63 -4.74
N THR A 381 6.56 -18.47 -3.72
CA THR A 381 6.87 -18.14 -2.31
C THR A 381 8.30 -17.62 -2.11
N ALA A 382 9.27 -18.16 -2.84
CA ALA A 382 10.68 -17.74 -2.75
C ALA A 382 10.95 -16.32 -3.29
N LEU A 383 10.14 -15.85 -4.26
CA LEU A 383 10.29 -14.55 -4.92
C LEU A 383 9.23 -13.53 -4.49
N ARG A 384 8.21 -13.97 -3.74
CA ARG A 384 7.02 -13.18 -3.40
C ARG A 384 7.34 -11.81 -2.82
N ALA A 385 8.18 -11.76 -1.79
CA ALA A 385 8.53 -10.49 -1.14
C ALA A 385 9.29 -9.54 -2.09
N LYS A 386 10.22 -10.08 -2.89
CA LYS A 386 10.99 -9.29 -3.86
C LYS A 386 10.14 -8.83 -5.03
N GLY A 387 9.29 -9.71 -5.57
CA GLY A 387 8.42 -9.38 -6.69
C GLY A 387 7.37 -8.33 -6.32
N THR A 388 6.71 -8.50 -5.17
CA THR A 388 5.73 -7.52 -4.66
C THR A 388 6.40 -6.20 -4.33
N GLY A 389 7.55 -6.21 -3.64
CA GLY A 389 8.30 -5.00 -3.32
C GLY A 389 8.77 -4.25 -4.57
N ALA A 390 9.24 -4.97 -5.60
CA ALA A 390 9.62 -4.37 -6.88
C ALA A 390 8.41 -3.76 -7.60
N ALA A 391 7.24 -4.42 -7.61
CA ALA A 391 6.02 -3.89 -8.20
C ALA A 391 5.57 -2.59 -7.51
N VAL A 392 5.60 -2.55 -6.17
CA VAL A 392 5.31 -1.32 -5.38
C VAL A 392 6.37 -0.24 -5.60
N GLY A 393 7.62 -0.62 -5.83
CA GLY A 393 8.69 0.34 -6.17
C GLY A 393 8.47 0.97 -7.54
N ILE A 394 8.22 0.15 -8.57
CA ILE A 394 8.08 0.60 -9.96
C ILE A 394 6.84 1.47 -10.18
N GLN A 395 5.75 1.24 -9.43
CA GLN A 395 4.55 2.08 -9.49
C GLN A 395 4.83 3.56 -9.22
N LYS A 396 5.91 3.90 -8.48
CA LYS A 396 6.28 5.29 -8.20
C LYS A 396 6.59 6.08 -9.47
N ILE A 397 7.00 5.40 -10.55
CA ILE A 397 7.18 6.02 -11.87
C ILE A 397 5.85 6.60 -12.36
N GLY A 398 4.76 5.81 -12.29
CA GLY A 398 3.43 6.28 -12.65
C GLY A 398 2.92 7.38 -11.72
N ALA A 399 3.17 7.23 -10.42
CA ALA A 399 2.77 8.21 -9.41
C ALA A 399 3.44 9.59 -9.61
N ILE A 400 4.67 9.63 -10.11
CA ILE A 400 5.38 10.87 -10.47
C ILE A 400 4.90 11.37 -11.83
N ALA A 401 4.80 10.47 -12.81
CA ALA A 401 4.45 10.84 -14.19
C ALA A 401 3.03 11.41 -14.29
N GLY A 402 2.05 10.87 -13.54
CA GLY A 402 0.66 11.30 -13.57
C GLY A 402 0.48 12.81 -13.35
N PRO A 403 0.89 13.35 -12.19
CA PRO A 403 0.79 14.78 -11.92
C PRO A 403 1.63 15.65 -12.86
N VAL A 404 2.83 15.22 -13.22
CA VAL A 404 3.73 15.99 -14.11
C VAL A 404 3.15 16.09 -15.53
N ILE A 405 2.73 14.96 -16.11
CA ILE A 405 2.07 14.94 -17.44
C ILE A 405 0.77 15.73 -17.39
N GLY A 406 -0.03 15.56 -16.32
CA GLY A 406 -1.24 16.35 -16.12
C GLY A 406 -0.96 17.86 -16.11
N GLY A 407 0.11 18.29 -15.45
CA GLY A 407 0.57 19.67 -15.46
C GLY A 407 0.98 20.15 -16.86
N MET A 408 1.70 19.35 -17.62
CA MET A 408 2.09 19.66 -18.99
C MET A 408 0.87 19.81 -19.92
N LEU A 409 -0.11 18.92 -19.79
CA LEU A 409 -1.35 18.97 -20.56
C LEU A 409 -2.18 20.21 -20.23
N LEU A 410 -2.26 20.57 -18.95
CA LEU A 410 -2.93 21.80 -18.50
C LEU A 410 -2.21 23.06 -18.98
N ALA A 411 -0.89 23.07 -19.02
CA ALA A 411 -0.09 24.17 -19.57
C ALA A 411 -0.26 24.33 -21.09
N GLY A 412 -0.59 23.25 -21.81
CA GLY A 412 -0.87 23.27 -23.23
C GLY A 412 -2.23 23.86 -23.60
N HIS A 413 -2.98 24.46 -22.64
CA HIS A 413 -4.30 25.09 -22.84
C HIS A 413 -5.36 24.17 -23.49
N LEU A 414 -5.23 22.85 -23.28
CA LEU A 414 -6.23 21.89 -23.75
C LEU A 414 -7.58 22.15 -23.07
N PRO A 415 -8.70 21.98 -23.78
CA PRO A 415 -10.03 22.02 -23.18
C PRO A 415 -10.12 21.00 -22.03
N VAL A 416 -10.79 21.37 -20.94
CA VAL A 416 -10.96 20.51 -19.75
C VAL A 416 -11.56 19.14 -20.12
N ARG A 417 -12.44 19.12 -21.11
CA ARG A 417 -13.03 17.90 -21.65
C ARG A 417 -11.97 16.90 -22.16
N GLU A 418 -11.00 17.40 -22.90
CA GLU A 418 -9.91 16.57 -23.46
C GLU A 418 -8.99 16.03 -22.38
N LEU A 419 -8.78 16.81 -21.31
CA LEU A 419 -8.00 16.37 -20.16
C LEU A 419 -8.62 15.17 -19.44
N PHE A 420 -9.95 15.12 -19.33
CA PHE A 420 -10.65 13.95 -18.80
C PHE A 420 -10.56 12.75 -19.72
N TYR A 421 -10.64 12.93 -21.04
CA TYR A 421 -10.44 11.86 -22.01
C TYR A 421 -9.01 11.30 -21.96
N LEU A 422 -8.02 12.16 -21.89
CA LEU A 422 -6.63 11.74 -21.73
C LEU A 422 -6.39 11.06 -20.37
N GLY A 423 -7.04 11.56 -19.30
CA GLY A 423 -7.02 10.92 -17.99
C GLY A 423 -7.68 9.54 -17.93
N ALA A 424 -8.61 9.24 -18.86
CA ALA A 424 -9.22 7.93 -19.00
C ALA A 424 -8.27 6.90 -19.66
N VAL A 425 -7.29 7.36 -20.47
CA VAL A 425 -6.37 6.48 -21.19
C VAL A 425 -5.58 5.55 -20.27
N PRO A 426 -4.93 6.02 -19.20
CA PRO A 426 -4.23 5.13 -18.28
C PRO A 426 -5.16 4.10 -17.62
N VAL A 427 -6.42 4.46 -17.32
CA VAL A 427 -7.42 3.53 -16.75
C VAL A 427 -7.79 2.46 -17.78
N ALA A 428 -7.96 2.82 -19.05
CA ALA A 428 -8.21 1.87 -20.13
C ALA A 428 -7.02 0.91 -20.33
N VAL A 429 -5.79 1.42 -20.23
CA VAL A 429 -4.56 0.61 -20.29
C VAL A 429 -4.53 -0.39 -19.13
N VAL A 430 -4.92 0.04 -17.93
CA VAL A 430 -5.05 -0.88 -16.76
C VAL A 430 -6.05 -1.99 -17.06
N ALA A 431 -7.23 -1.67 -17.59
CA ALA A 431 -8.26 -2.67 -17.94
C ALA A 431 -7.74 -3.70 -18.94
N LEU A 432 -7.07 -3.24 -20.01
CA LEU A 432 -6.48 -4.09 -21.04
C LEU A 432 -5.38 -5.00 -20.46
N LEU A 433 -4.43 -4.42 -19.74
CA LEU A 433 -3.30 -5.17 -19.20
C LEU A 433 -3.72 -6.12 -18.09
N ALA A 434 -4.70 -5.74 -17.24
CA ALA A 434 -5.27 -6.63 -16.23
C ALA A 434 -5.99 -7.83 -16.88
N PHE A 435 -6.69 -7.62 -18.00
CA PHE A 435 -7.28 -8.70 -18.78
C PHE A 435 -6.22 -9.66 -19.34
N VAL A 436 -5.13 -9.12 -19.88
CA VAL A 436 -3.99 -9.92 -20.36
C VAL A 436 -3.38 -10.72 -19.20
N LEU A 437 -3.18 -10.07 -18.04
CA LEU A 437 -2.64 -10.73 -16.84
C LEU A 437 -3.53 -11.89 -16.38
N GLY A 438 -4.84 -11.67 -16.36
CA GLY A 438 -5.83 -12.71 -16.02
C GLY A 438 -5.80 -13.91 -16.98
N ARG A 439 -5.61 -13.67 -18.29
CA ARG A 439 -5.45 -14.74 -19.27
C ARG A 439 -4.14 -15.52 -19.11
N LEU A 440 -3.05 -14.81 -18.83
CA LEU A 440 -1.75 -15.45 -18.56
C LEU A 440 -1.83 -16.35 -17.32
N HIS A 441 -2.56 -15.93 -16.27
CA HIS A 441 -2.71 -16.70 -15.04
C HIS A 441 -3.54 -17.97 -15.25
N ARG A 442 -4.67 -17.89 -15.95
CA ARG A 442 -5.53 -19.07 -16.25
C ARG A 442 -4.84 -20.14 -17.07
N ARG A 443 -4.09 -19.77 -18.12
CA ARG A 443 -3.34 -20.72 -18.93
C ARG A 443 -2.34 -21.54 -18.11
N ASP A 444 -1.87 -20.96 -17.04
CA ASP A 444 -0.87 -21.60 -16.18
C ASP A 444 -1.51 -22.57 -15.18
N ASP A 445 -2.71 -22.26 -14.69
CA ASP A 445 -3.46 -23.17 -13.83
C ASP A 445 -3.88 -24.41 -14.64
N GLU A 446 -4.38 -24.23 -15.86
CA GLU A 446 -4.72 -25.32 -16.80
C GLU A 446 -3.50 -26.18 -17.14
N ALA A 447 -2.33 -25.58 -17.42
CA ALA A 447 -1.11 -26.31 -17.72
C ALA A 447 -0.53 -27.04 -16.48
N GLY A 448 -0.77 -26.50 -15.27
CA GLY A 448 -0.39 -27.14 -14.00
C GLY A 448 -1.27 -28.35 -13.69
N ASP A 449 -2.57 -28.23 -13.93
CA ASP A 449 -3.53 -29.33 -13.74
C ASP A 449 -3.27 -30.46 -14.74
N ASP A 450 -3.05 -30.16 -16.01
CA ASP A 450 -2.67 -31.13 -17.04
C ASP A 450 -1.35 -31.87 -16.72
N ALA A 451 -0.38 -31.17 -16.11
CA ALA A 451 0.89 -31.77 -15.71
C ALA A 451 0.73 -32.69 -14.50
N ASN A 452 -0.14 -32.32 -13.54
CA ASN A 452 -0.47 -33.14 -12.38
C ASN A 452 -1.26 -34.38 -12.78
N ASP A 453 -2.25 -34.23 -13.65
CA ASP A 453 -3.06 -35.36 -14.16
C ASP A 453 -2.17 -36.37 -14.92
N ARG A 454 -1.23 -35.90 -15.73
CA ARG A 454 -0.23 -36.78 -16.39
C ARG A 454 0.72 -37.46 -15.43
N ALA A 455 1.10 -36.77 -14.34
CA ALA A 455 1.94 -37.34 -13.30
C ALA A 455 1.18 -38.45 -12.53
N ASP A 456 -0.08 -38.21 -12.20
CA ASP A 456 -0.97 -39.17 -11.53
C ASP A 456 -1.30 -40.37 -12.44
N GLU A 457 -1.54 -40.16 -13.73
CA GLU A 457 -1.72 -41.24 -14.72
C GLU A 457 -0.44 -42.10 -14.81
N SER A 458 0.74 -41.47 -14.90
CA SER A 458 2.01 -42.20 -14.96
C SER A 458 2.30 -42.97 -13.69
N ALA A 459 1.97 -42.43 -12.50
CA ALA A 459 2.09 -43.11 -11.23
C ALA A 459 1.10 -44.29 -11.12
N ASN A 460 -0.14 -44.12 -11.57
CA ASN A 460 -1.13 -45.21 -11.62
C ASN A 460 -0.73 -46.33 -12.60
N HIS A 461 -0.19 -45.99 -13.77
CA HIS A 461 0.34 -46.98 -14.71
C HIS A 461 1.54 -47.75 -14.12
N ALA A 462 2.47 -47.05 -13.45
CA ALA A 462 3.61 -47.70 -12.78
C ALA A 462 3.17 -48.67 -11.67
N THR A 463 2.15 -48.22 -10.88
CA THR A 463 1.57 -49.02 -9.79
C THR A 463 0.85 -50.26 -10.34
N THR A 464 0.09 -50.12 -11.43
CA THR A 464 -0.62 -51.20 -12.10
C THR A 464 0.35 -52.22 -12.68
N HIS A 465 1.46 -51.76 -13.31
CA HIS A 465 2.50 -52.63 -13.82
C HIS A 465 3.20 -53.39 -12.69
N ALA A 466 3.51 -52.76 -11.57
CA ALA A 466 4.12 -53.39 -10.42
C ALA A 466 3.20 -54.45 -9.79
N VAL A 467 1.89 -54.20 -9.72
CA VAL A 467 0.91 -55.20 -9.24
C VAL A 467 0.76 -56.38 -10.17
N ILE A 468 0.77 -56.17 -11.50
CA ILE A 468 0.74 -57.26 -12.50
C ILE A 468 2.01 -58.08 -12.46
N GLN A 469 3.18 -57.45 -12.31
CA GLN A 469 4.43 -58.22 -12.15
C GLN A 469 4.49 -59.04 -10.86
N ALA A 470 4.01 -58.46 -9.75
CA ALA A 470 3.95 -59.18 -8.47
C ALA A 470 2.98 -60.39 -8.55
N ALA A 471 1.83 -60.21 -9.24
CA ALA A 471 0.89 -61.31 -9.47
C ALA A 471 1.43 -62.42 -10.39
N ALA A 472 2.21 -62.06 -11.40
CA ALA A 472 2.89 -63.04 -12.27
C ALA A 472 3.96 -63.83 -11.55
N GLN A 473 4.74 -63.22 -10.65
CA GLN A 473 5.75 -63.89 -9.84
C GLN A 473 5.13 -64.84 -8.78
N THR A 474 3.97 -64.50 -8.22
CA THR A 474 3.27 -65.42 -7.28
C THR A 474 2.67 -66.63 -7.98
N ASN A 475 2.30 -66.51 -9.27
CA ASN A 475 1.76 -67.62 -10.06
C ASN A 475 2.82 -68.64 -10.54
N THR A 476 4.04 -68.17 -10.80
CA THR A 476 5.19 -69.05 -11.15
C THR A 476 5.74 -69.81 -9.94
N GLY A 477 5.58 -69.27 -8.71
CA GLY A 477 5.99 -69.96 -7.49
C GLY A 477 5.06 -71.12 -7.07
N LYS A 478 3.75 -71.12 -7.46
CA LYS A 478 2.81 -72.22 -7.16
C LYS A 478 2.91 -73.39 -8.15
N GLY A 479 3.47 -73.18 -9.36
CA GLY A 479 3.66 -74.26 -10.32
C GLY A 479 4.84 -75.19 -10.03
N ALA A 480 5.83 -74.71 -9.24
CA ALA A 480 7.02 -75.48 -8.86
C ALA A 480 6.84 -76.37 -7.60
N ALA A 481 5.76 -76.15 -6.82
CA ALA A 481 5.49 -76.90 -5.59
C ALA A 481 4.58 -78.14 -5.82
N HIS A 482 4.12 -78.40 -7.06
CA HIS A 482 3.28 -79.55 -7.42
C HIS A 482 4.02 -80.58 -8.28
N ALA A 483 5.34 -80.41 -8.52
CA ALA A 483 6.16 -81.33 -9.33
C ALA A 483 7.41 -81.91 -8.58
N ALA A 484 7.30 -82.00 -7.22
CA ALA A 484 8.29 -82.68 -6.40
C ALA A 484 7.63 -83.74 -5.52
#